data_90553e2279640406b7f7a4b76a21f6f2
#
_entry.id   90553e2279640406b7f7a4b76a21f6f2
#
_cell.length_a   1.000
_cell.length_b   1.000
_cell.length_c   1.000
_cell.angle_alpha   90.00
_cell.angle_beta   90.00
_cell.angle_gamma   90.00
#
_symmetry.space_group_name_H-M   'P 1'
#
loop_
_entity.id
_entity.type
_entity.pdbx_description
1 polymer ?
#
loop_
_entity_poly.entity_id
_entity_poly.type
_entity_poly.pdbx_seq_one_letter_code
_entity_poly.pdbx_strand_id
1 'polypeptide(L)'
;MALDCDLPVSTLAVILIAVAGVLLVLFLGGLVLSLRRQRREGSTQARHIAEADRALERARASDRGWDREALERAARAAISAERPGWSYDELHLVLVDDRPGVHEDRAHLVATSPDGALRIVLLRGEEGWALERMG
;
A
#
# COMPACT_ATOMS: atom_id res chain seq x y z
N MET A 1 -38.44 -58.81 -8.86
CA MET A 1 -37.13 -59.05 -8.30
C MET A 1 -36.41 -57.66 -8.26
N ALA A 2 -36.62 -56.94 -7.17
CA ALA A 2 -36.03 -55.61 -7.00
C ALA A 2 -34.62 -55.80 -6.45
N LEU A 3 -33.63 -55.39 -7.23
CA LEU A 3 -32.25 -55.28 -6.77
C LEU A 3 -32.12 -53.97 -6.03
N ASP A 4 -32.38 -54.02 -4.71
CA ASP A 4 -31.97 -52.98 -3.79
C ASP A 4 -30.43 -52.95 -3.74
N CYS A 5 -29.85 -52.08 -4.54
CA CYS A 5 -28.47 -51.70 -4.38
C CYS A 5 -28.36 -50.66 -3.25
N ASP A 6 -28.65 -51.11 -2.03
CA ASP A 6 -28.17 -50.42 -0.84
C ASP A 6 -26.65 -50.66 -0.73
N LEU A 7 -25.92 -49.80 -1.41
CA LEU A 7 -24.48 -49.64 -1.12
C LEU A 7 -24.39 -49.08 0.31
N PRO A 8 -23.82 -49.79 1.25
CA PRO A 8 -23.56 -49.22 2.57
C PRO A 8 -22.52 -48.11 2.37
N VAL A 9 -23.01 -46.89 2.33
CA VAL A 9 -22.11 -45.74 2.38
C VAL A 9 -21.34 -45.93 3.68
N SER A 10 -20.07 -46.34 3.55
CA SER A 10 -19.28 -46.65 4.74
C SER A 10 -19.23 -45.39 5.61
N THR A 11 -19.40 -45.55 6.91
CA THR A 11 -19.33 -44.44 7.88
C THR A 11 -18.12 -43.56 7.65
N LEU A 12 -17.06 -44.14 7.17
CA LEU A 12 -15.79 -43.49 6.79
C LEU A 12 -15.99 -42.52 5.59
N ALA A 13 -16.77 -42.91 4.57
CA ALA A 13 -17.07 -42.04 3.43
C ALA A 13 -17.89 -40.80 3.86
N VAL A 14 -18.86 -40.98 4.76
CA VAL A 14 -19.66 -39.88 5.30
C VAL A 14 -18.77 -38.89 6.07
N ILE A 15 -17.87 -39.40 6.93
CA ILE A 15 -16.93 -38.59 7.70
C ILE A 15 -16.01 -37.80 6.75
N LEU A 16 -15.45 -38.43 5.71
CA LEU A 16 -14.58 -37.77 4.75
C LEU A 16 -15.31 -36.65 3.99
N ILE A 17 -16.54 -36.89 3.57
CA ILE A 17 -17.34 -35.85 2.88
C ILE A 17 -17.65 -34.68 3.84
N ALA A 18 -17.99 -34.96 5.10
CA ALA A 18 -18.23 -33.92 6.09
C ALA A 18 -16.99 -33.08 6.36
N VAL A 19 -15.82 -33.68 6.53
CA VAL A 19 -14.54 -32.99 6.75
C VAL A 19 -14.17 -32.15 5.51
N ALA A 20 -14.31 -32.72 4.31
CA ALA A 20 -14.04 -31.99 3.07
C ALA A 20 -14.98 -30.78 2.92
N GLY A 21 -16.24 -30.90 3.27
CA GLY A 21 -17.24 -29.82 3.28
C GLY A 21 -16.83 -28.67 4.23
N VAL A 22 -16.45 -29.02 5.46
CA VAL A 22 -15.98 -28.03 6.46
C VAL A 22 -14.73 -27.30 5.97
N LEU A 23 -13.74 -28.03 5.45
CA LEU A 23 -12.51 -27.44 4.92
C LEU A 23 -12.79 -26.50 3.74
N LEU A 24 -13.71 -26.88 2.85
CA LEU A 24 -14.12 -26.04 1.73
C LEU A 24 -14.76 -24.72 2.20
N VAL A 25 -15.66 -24.79 3.18
CA VAL A 25 -16.32 -23.59 3.75
C VAL A 25 -15.29 -22.67 4.41
N LEU A 26 -14.36 -23.22 5.19
CA LEU A 26 -13.28 -22.43 5.81
C LEU A 26 -12.37 -21.78 4.77
N PHE A 27 -12.02 -22.50 3.72
CA PHE A 27 -11.19 -21.99 2.62
C PHE A 27 -11.89 -20.85 1.87
N LEU A 28 -13.15 -21.04 1.49
CA LEU A 28 -13.94 -20.01 0.81
C LEU A 28 -14.18 -18.79 1.71
N GLY A 29 -14.46 -19.00 2.98
CA GLY A 29 -14.61 -17.93 3.96
C GLY A 29 -13.31 -17.11 4.13
N GLY A 30 -12.19 -17.79 4.25
CA GLY A 30 -10.86 -17.15 4.31
C GLY A 30 -10.53 -16.35 3.05
N LEU A 31 -10.84 -16.90 1.88
CA LEU A 31 -10.62 -16.22 0.59
C LEU A 31 -11.46 -14.94 0.47
N VAL A 32 -12.74 -15.00 0.82
CA VAL A 32 -13.64 -13.83 0.79
C VAL A 32 -13.15 -12.73 1.75
N LEU A 33 -12.74 -13.11 2.97
CA LEU A 33 -12.20 -12.16 3.95
C LEU A 33 -10.89 -11.52 3.45
N SER A 34 -10.00 -12.31 2.87
CA SER A 34 -8.73 -11.83 2.29
C SER A 34 -8.97 -10.82 1.16
N LEU A 35 -9.88 -11.14 0.22
CA LEU A 35 -10.23 -10.24 -0.87
C LEU A 35 -10.89 -8.94 -0.39
N ARG A 36 -11.73 -9.01 0.64
CA ARG A 36 -12.34 -7.82 1.25
C ARG A 36 -11.30 -6.94 1.94
N ARG A 37 -10.33 -7.55 2.60
CA ARG A 37 -9.23 -6.84 3.27
C ARG A 37 -8.36 -6.11 2.24
N GLN A 38 -7.94 -6.77 1.18
CA GLN A 38 -7.17 -6.15 0.08
C GLN A 38 -7.91 -4.97 -0.56
N ARG A 39 -9.22 -5.10 -0.79
CA ARG A 39 -10.02 -3.98 -1.34
C ARG A 39 -10.11 -2.79 -0.39
N ARG A 40 -10.18 -3.02 0.92
CA ARG A 40 -10.21 -1.92 1.92
C ARG A 40 -8.86 -1.22 2.02
N GLU A 41 -7.76 -1.95 2.02
CA GLU A 41 -6.40 -1.40 2.06
C GLU A 41 -6.13 -0.55 0.81
N GLY A 42 -6.47 -1.02 -0.38
CA GLY A 42 -6.34 -0.26 -1.63
C GLY A 42 -7.19 1.02 -1.66
N SER A 43 -8.41 1.01 -1.11
CA SER A 43 -9.27 2.20 -1.06
C SER A 43 -8.76 3.26 -0.09
N THR A 44 -8.16 2.85 1.02
CA THR A 44 -7.57 3.76 2.01
C THR A 44 -6.32 4.43 1.45
N GLN A 45 -5.46 3.67 0.79
CA GLN A 45 -4.25 4.20 0.16
C GLN A 45 -4.59 5.19 -0.97
N ALA A 46 -5.57 4.89 -1.81
CA ALA A 46 -6.03 5.80 -2.87
C ALA A 46 -6.58 7.12 -2.30
N ARG A 47 -7.27 7.09 -1.16
CA ARG A 47 -7.74 8.30 -0.48
C ARG A 47 -6.58 9.14 0.06
N HIS A 48 -5.59 8.52 0.69
CA HIS A 48 -4.41 9.24 1.18
C HIS A 48 -3.61 9.90 0.06
N ILE A 49 -3.46 9.24 -1.07
CA ILE A 49 -2.81 9.82 -2.25
C ILE A 49 -3.62 11.02 -2.77
N ALA A 50 -4.93 10.90 -2.89
CA ALA A 50 -5.80 12.00 -3.36
C ALA A 50 -5.82 13.19 -2.37
N GLU A 51 -5.74 12.93 -1.07
CA GLU A 51 -5.65 13.97 -0.05
C GLU A 51 -4.30 14.68 -0.10
N ALA A 52 -3.20 13.94 -0.28
CA ALA A 52 -1.87 14.49 -0.45
C ALA A 52 -1.74 15.34 -1.71
N ASP A 53 -2.35 14.91 -2.82
CA ASP A 53 -2.38 15.70 -4.06
C ASP A 53 -3.11 17.03 -3.86
N ARG A 54 -4.25 17.03 -3.18
CA ARG A 54 -4.99 18.26 -2.87
C ARG A 54 -4.22 19.16 -1.90
N ALA A 55 -3.50 18.57 -0.94
CA ALA A 55 -2.67 19.33 -0.02
C ALA A 55 -1.49 19.98 -0.75
N LEU A 56 -0.85 19.25 -1.67
CA LEU A 56 0.22 19.78 -2.50
C LEU A 56 -0.25 20.95 -3.39
N GLU A 57 -1.43 20.84 -4.02
CA GLU A 57 -1.97 21.92 -4.82
C GLU A 57 -2.28 23.18 -3.99
N ARG A 58 -2.77 22.99 -2.76
CA ARG A 58 -2.98 24.11 -1.82
C ARG A 58 -1.66 24.75 -1.36
N ALA A 59 -0.67 23.95 -1.02
CA ALA A 59 0.65 24.43 -0.64
C ALA A 59 1.33 25.15 -1.80
N ARG A 60 1.24 24.60 -3.00
CA ARG A 60 1.77 25.23 -4.23
C ARG A 60 1.12 26.57 -4.57
N ALA A 61 -0.18 26.71 -4.29
CA ALA A 61 -0.89 27.97 -4.49
C ALA A 61 -0.41 29.08 -3.54
N SER A 62 0.07 28.72 -2.36
CA SER A 62 0.58 29.64 -1.36
C SER A 62 2.11 29.87 -1.47
N ASP A 63 2.84 28.86 -1.92
CA ASP A 63 4.30 28.92 -2.04
C ASP A 63 4.81 28.08 -3.23
N ARG A 64 5.60 28.71 -4.10
CA ARG A 64 6.19 28.07 -5.28
C ARG A 64 7.25 27.01 -4.97
N GLY A 65 7.68 26.89 -3.71
CA GLY A 65 8.61 25.85 -3.28
C GLY A 65 8.04 24.43 -3.27
N TRP A 66 6.72 24.29 -3.34
CA TRP A 66 5.99 23.02 -3.41
C TRP A 66 5.83 22.55 -4.87
N ASP A 67 6.94 22.23 -5.53
CA ASP A 67 6.91 21.68 -6.88
C ASP A 67 7.04 20.14 -6.85
N ARG A 68 6.07 19.45 -7.47
CA ARG A 68 6.03 17.99 -7.53
C ARG A 68 7.29 17.39 -8.17
N GLU A 69 7.76 17.99 -9.26
CA GLU A 69 8.96 17.50 -9.95
C GLU A 69 10.21 17.63 -9.07
N ALA A 70 10.31 18.71 -8.30
CA ALA A 70 11.40 18.91 -7.35
C ALA A 70 11.37 17.86 -6.23
N LEU A 71 10.18 17.57 -5.68
CA LEU A 71 10.00 16.53 -4.66
C LEU A 71 10.37 15.14 -5.19
N GLU A 72 9.85 14.76 -6.35
CA GLU A 72 10.14 13.47 -6.94
C GLU A 72 11.62 13.33 -7.33
N ARG A 73 12.23 14.39 -7.82
CA ARG A 73 13.67 14.39 -8.14
C ARG A 73 14.51 14.20 -6.89
N ALA A 74 14.19 14.90 -5.81
CA ALA A 74 14.87 14.75 -4.52
C ALA A 74 14.70 13.34 -3.95
N ALA A 75 13.49 12.78 -4.02
CA ALA A 75 13.22 11.43 -3.56
C ALA A 75 14.00 10.37 -4.39
N ARG A 76 14.03 10.51 -5.71
CA ARG A 76 14.81 9.61 -6.59
C ARG A 76 16.30 9.68 -6.30
N ALA A 77 16.83 10.89 -6.09
CA ALA A 77 18.23 11.07 -5.73
C ALA A 77 18.55 10.42 -4.39
N ALA A 78 17.68 10.58 -3.38
CA ALA A 78 17.84 9.97 -2.08
C ALA A 78 17.79 8.42 -2.15
N ILE A 79 16.85 7.84 -2.89
CA ILE A 79 16.77 6.39 -3.11
C ILE A 79 18.05 5.87 -3.76
N SER A 80 18.53 6.54 -4.80
CA SER A 80 19.74 6.11 -5.51
C SER A 80 21.00 6.18 -4.64
N ALA A 81 21.06 7.14 -3.72
CA ALA A 81 22.19 7.32 -2.81
C ALA A 81 22.18 6.28 -1.66
N GLU A 82 21.01 6.07 -1.04
CA GLU A 82 20.87 5.21 0.15
C GLU A 82 20.69 3.72 -0.21
N ARG A 83 20.12 3.44 -1.36
CA ARG A 83 19.85 2.07 -1.85
C ARG A 83 20.24 1.90 -3.30
N PRO A 84 21.53 1.94 -3.63
CA PRO A 84 21.99 1.76 -4.99
C PRO A 84 21.56 0.39 -5.54
N GLY A 85 20.98 0.39 -6.74
CA GLY A 85 20.50 -0.84 -7.39
C GLY A 85 19.09 -1.31 -6.98
N TRP A 86 18.45 -0.65 -6.00
CA TRP A 86 17.04 -0.92 -5.70
C TRP A 86 16.13 -0.27 -6.74
N SER A 87 15.21 -1.04 -7.31
CA SER A 87 14.24 -0.58 -8.30
C SER A 87 12.83 -0.53 -7.68
N TYR A 88 12.03 0.41 -8.14
CA TYR A 88 10.64 0.57 -7.74
C TYR A 88 9.76 0.82 -8.97
N ASP A 89 8.49 0.46 -8.88
CA ASP A 89 7.52 0.60 -9.96
C ASP A 89 6.85 1.97 -9.92
N GLU A 90 6.51 2.44 -8.73
CA GLU A 90 5.75 3.66 -8.52
C GLU A 90 6.30 4.48 -7.35
N LEU A 91 6.20 5.81 -7.46
CA LEU A 91 6.55 6.76 -6.42
C LEU A 91 5.36 7.71 -6.20
N HIS A 92 4.81 7.69 -5.00
CA HIS A 92 3.64 8.48 -4.64
C HIS A 92 3.92 9.43 -3.48
N LEU A 93 3.44 10.66 -3.61
CA LEU A 93 3.33 11.58 -2.48
C LEU A 93 2.11 11.16 -1.64
N VAL A 94 2.33 10.90 -0.35
CA VAL A 94 1.28 10.41 0.57
C VAL A 94 0.89 11.42 1.63
N LEU A 95 1.77 12.37 1.96
CA LEU A 95 1.49 13.40 2.96
C LEU A 95 2.30 14.67 2.68
N VAL A 96 1.66 15.81 2.82
CA VAL A 96 2.25 17.14 2.83
C VAL A 96 2.05 17.73 4.23
N ASP A 97 3.13 17.98 4.96
CA ASP A 97 3.12 18.64 6.26
C ASP A 97 3.65 20.07 6.05
N ASP A 98 2.73 20.95 5.72
CA ASP A 98 2.94 22.39 5.54
C ASP A 98 2.30 23.11 6.71
N ARG A 99 3.13 23.63 7.63
CA ARG A 99 2.66 24.37 8.81
C ARG A 99 3.00 25.84 8.68
N PRO A 100 1.99 26.71 8.59
CA PRO A 100 2.22 28.14 8.53
C PRO A 100 3.05 28.64 9.73
N GLY A 101 4.18 29.30 9.44
CA GLY A 101 5.04 29.89 10.46
C GLY A 101 6.08 28.95 11.08
N VAL A 102 6.18 27.71 10.61
CA VAL A 102 7.25 26.78 10.97
C VAL A 102 8.11 26.54 9.72
N HIS A 103 9.42 26.73 9.84
CA HIS A 103 10.38 26.55 8.73
C HIS A 103 10.74 25.06 8.48
N GLU A 104 9.84 24.14 8.86
CA GLU A 104 10.07 22.70 8.79
C GLU A 104 8.97 22.01 7.97
N ASP A 105 8.89 22.39 6.69
CA ASP A 105 7.97 21.70 5.76
C ASP A 105 8.49 20.33 5.43
N ARG A 106 7.61 19.33 5.51
CA ARG A 106 7.93 17.93 5.21
C ARG A 106 7.03 17.37 4.12
N ALA A 107 7.64 16.59 3.25
CA ALA A 107 6.93 15.80 2.25
C ALA A 107 7.22 14.31 2.48
N HIS A 108 6.16 13.52 2.55
CA HIS A 108 6.27 12.07 2.71
C HIS A 108 5.91 11.41 1.39
N LEU A 109 6.84 10.64 0.84
CA LEU A 109 6.65 9.85 -0.36
C LEU A 109 6.77 8.36 -0.02
N VAL A 110 6.14 7.54 -0.85
CA VAL A 110 6.27 6.08 -0.80
C VAL A 110 6.64 5.57 -2.18
N ALA A 111 7.74 4.86 -2.25
CA ALA A 111 8.14 4.09 -3.42
C ALA A 111 7.71 2.63 -3.22
N THR A 112 7.00 2.06 -4.19
CA THR A 112 6.51 0.69 -4.16
C THR A 112 7.25 -0.19 -5.15
N SER A 113 7.61 -1.39 -4.71
CA SER A 113 8.19 -2.44 -5.55
C SER A 113 7.52 -3.77 -5.24
N PRO A 114 7.70 -4.83 -6.05
CA PRO A 114 7.20 -6.17 -5.75
C PRO A 114 7.69 -6.73 -4.41
N ASP A 115 8.86 -6.28 -3.95
CA ASP A 115 9.51 -6.74 -2.72
C ASP A 115 9.09 -5.93 -1.48
N GLY A 116 8.29 -4.87 -1.64
CA GLY A 116 7.81 -4.05 -0.55
C GLY A 116 7.71 -2.56 -0.87
N ALA A 117 7.47 -1.77 0.17
CA ALA A 117 7.34 -0.33 0.08
C ALA A 117 8.41 0.37 0.92
N LEU A 118 8.95 1.45 0.40
CA LEU A 118 9.95 2.29 1.05
C LEU A 118 9.36 3.68 1.30
N ARG A 119 9.36 4.11 2.54
CA ARG A 119 8.91 5.46 2.91
C ARG A 119 10.08 6.43 2.90
N ILE A 120 9.90 7.56 2.23
CA ILE A 120 10.87 8.64 2.12
C ILE A 120 10.26 9.90 2.74
N VAL A 121 10.95 10.51 3.68
CA VAL A 121 10.58 11.79 4.27
C VAL A 121 11.61 12.82 3.84
N LEU A 122 11.15 13.84 3.13
CA LEU A 122 11.96 14.97 2.71
C LEU A 122 11.66 16.17 3.59
N LEU A 123 12.69 16.88 4.00
CA LEU A 123 12.64 18.14 4.71
C LEU A 123 13.03 19.27 3.76
N ARG A 124 12.28 20.37 3.80
CA ARG A 124 12.59 21.56 3.04
C ARG A 124 13.65 22.38 3.75
N GLY A 125 14.76 22.63 3.09
CA GLY A 125 15.82 23.52 3.52
C GLY A 125 15.97 24.75 2.62
N GLU A 126 16.96 25.59 2.89
CA GLU A 126 17.24 26.78 2.10
C GLU A 126 17.65 26.45 0.64
N GLU A 127 18.33 25.34 0.43
CA GLU A 127 18.80 24.87 -0.88
C GLU A 127 17.80 23.96 -1.60
N GLY A 128 16.62 23.69 -0.99
CA GLY A 128 15.58 22.82 -1.53
C GLY A 128 15.26 21.63 -0.64
N TRP A 129 14.78 20.54 -1.25
CA TRP A 129 14.38 19.32 -0.56
C TRP A 129 15.55 18.39 -0.30
N ALA A 130 15.73 17.98 0.95
CA ALA A 130 16.76 17.04 1.39
C ALA A 130 16.14 15.83 2.10
N LEU A 131 16.81 14.69 2.07
CA LEU A 131 16.37 13.50 2.80
C LEU A 131 16.48 13.72 4.31
N GLU A 132 15.37 13.60 5.02
CA GLU A 132 15.33 13.56 6.49
C GLU A 132 15.41 12.12 7.01
N ARG A 133 14.60 11.22 6.40
CA ARG A 133 14.52 9.81 6.84
C ARG A 133 14.05 8.91 5.70
N MET A 134 14.53 7.68 5.71
CA MET A 134 14.13 6.60 4.81
C MET A 134 13.97 5.30 5.60
N GLY A 135 12.86 4.55 5.35
CA GLY A 135 12.61 3.31 6.06
C GLY A 135 11.31 2.62 5.68
#